data_6929c878a4da23b3fa0361dc9cc4f482
#
_entry.id   6929c878a4da23b3fa0361dc9cc4f482
#
_cell.length_a   1.000
_cell.length_b   1.000
_cell.length_c   1.000
_cell.angle_alpha   90.00
_cell.angle_beta   90.00
_cell.angle_gamma   90.00
#
_symmetry.space_group_name_H-M   'P 1'
#
loop_
_entity.id
_entity.type
_entity.pdbx_description
1 polymer ?
#
loop_
_entity_poly.entity_id
_entity_poly.type
_entity_poly.pdbx_seq_one_letter_code
_entity_poly.pdbx_strand_id
1 'polypeptide(L)'
;MEGNFTKTGPAIPFFKRPKVHVETIPIGKGIPIGIERVTNPVVGIGGAYGTWGEDYDNNTLAKFVEQRMGRSLEPGEKLNLSELGFDYRHHLSMLSDKEHLELEVKVGGRFLKEAAKANGWDPSEVKAVLVGTSGPASEDYTELIAAEAGIPDDAIKVSIHKACDGSVAGLNLALNPDVPENTKLSINLAEELYGKKVLVGGIEGLSRFVQLSRDKNALQIFGNGAGVIGVVPGKTMKFLVGGTRQVYDEEGVLEVRMYYPHSSKTPDEQSLIEVTQSGSNHIRVAGLMHEPEEDSPVVMAGPMGMVKLFVRTGVQVIQDVYHSYQKRMTELNMPGKDFAVAIVHHANYKINQLLEKHLQKEGIRIPMPWLIREFGNVSAASNMIAFLRELSNLKPGDNILFDGFGAGTYYDVVAVELGG
;
A
#
# COMPACT_ATOMS: atom_id res chain seq x y z
N MET A 1 33.25 -5.19 8.96
CA MET A 1 32.39 -4.68 10.06
C MET A 1 31.03 -5.30 9.86
N GLU A 2 30.76 -6.36 10.60
CA GLU A 2 29.48 -7.06 10.58
C GLU A 2 28.47 -6.20 11.33
N GLY A 3 27.55 -5.60 10.59
CA GLY A 3 26.43 -4.89 11.18
C GLY A 3 25.51 -5.89 11.87
N ASN A 4 25.27 -5.69 13.17
CA ASN A 4 24.25 -6.40 13.92
C ASN A 4 22.88 -6.20 13.25
N PHE A 5 22.49 -7.15 12.41
CA PHE A 5 21.12 -7.27 11.97
C PHE A 5 20.31 -7.62 13.21
N THR A 6 19.39 -6.76 13.62
CA THR A 6 18.33 -7.15 14.53
C THR A 6 17.67 -8.37 13.94
N LYS A 7 17.89 -9.52 14.56
CA LYS A 7 17.26 -10.78 14.21
C LYS A 7 15.75 -10.63 14.47
N THR A 8 15.04 -10.16 13.47
CA THR A 8 13.63 -10.56 13.38
C THR A 8 13.68 -12.08 13.24
N GLY A 9 13.07 -12.80 14.18
CA GLY A 9 13.05 -14.26 14.16
C GLY A 9 12.62 -14.78 12.78
N PRO A 10 12.90 -16.05 12.45
CA PRO A 10 12.59 -16.59 11.13
C PRO A 10 11.12 -16.32 10.83
N ALA A 11 10.87 -15.55 9.77
CA ALA A 11 9.53 -15.24 9.33
C ALA A 11 8.84 -16.56 9.00
N ILE A 12 7.84 -16.93 9.79
CA ILE A 12 7.02 -18.10 9.49
C ILE A 12 6.15 -17.72 8.30
N PRO A 13 6.16 -18.48 7.20
CA PRO A 13 5.33 -18.20 6.04
C PRO A 13 3.89 -17.98 6.45
N PHE A 14 3.23 -16.97 5.87
CA PHE A 14 1.87 -16.56 6.22
C PHE A 14 0.92 -17.76 6.33
N PHE A 15 0.88 -18.66 5.34
CA PHE A 15 0.03 -19.85 5.33
C PHE A 15 0.42 -20.94 6.33
N LYS A 16 1.57 -20.86 6.94
CA LYS A 16 2.01 -21.82 7.97
C LYS A 16 1.75 -21.34 9.39
N ARG A 17 1.21 -20.12 9.56
CA ARG A 17 0.88 -19.61 10.88
C ARG A 17 -0.42 -20.25 11.40
N PRO A 18 -0.44 -20.81 12.63
CA PRO A 18 -1.62 -21.51 13.16
C PRO A 18 -2.88 -20.61 13.31
N LYS A 19 -2.71 -19.30 13.32
CA LYS A 19 -3.80 -18.31 13.54
C LYS A 19 -4.37 -17.73 12.26
N VAL A 20 -3.81 -18.05 11.11
CA VAL A 20 -4.29 -17.54 9.84
C VAL A 20 -5.56 -18.27 9.46
N HIS A 21 -6.61 -17.53 9.23
CA HIS A 21 -7.81 -18.07 8.62
C HIS A 21 -7.56 -18.32 7.14
N VAL A 22 -7.49 -19.59 6.75
CA VAL A 22 -7.32 -20.02 5.35
C VAL A 22 -8.62 -20.58 4.86
N GLU A 23 -9.14 -20.05 3.78
CA GLU A 23 -10.33 -20.55 3.09
C GLU A 23 -10.07 -20.63 1.58
N THR A 24 -10.99 -21.21 0.84
CA THR A 24 -10.88 -21.34 -0.62
C THR A 24 -12.06 -20.63 -1.26
N ILE A 25 -11.79 -19.72 -2.18
CA ILE A 25 -12.80 -19.08 -3.00
C ILE A 25 -13.10 -20.00 -4.18
N PRO A 26 -14.36 -20.38 -4.42
CA PRO A 26 -14.75 -21.35 -5.44
C PRO A 26 -14.79 -20.73 -6.84
N ILE A 27 -13.63 -20.40 -7.39
CA ILE A 27 -13.45 -19.92 -8.76
C ILE A 27 -12.46 -20.83 -9.47
N GLY A 28 -12.84 -21.36 -10.63
CA GLY A 28 -12.04 -22.34 -11.36
C GLY A 28 -11.73 -23.58 -10.50
N LYS A 29 -10.46 -23.83 -10.21
CA LYS A 29 -10.01 -24.92 -9.36
C LYS A 29 -10.11 -24.62 -7.86
N GLY A 30 -10.63 -23.46 -7.51
CA GLY A 30 -10.61 -22.94 -6.15
C GLY A 30 -9.30 -22.16 -5.85
N ILE A 31 -9.46 -20.96 -5.31
CA ILE A 31 -8.35 -20.06 -5.02
C ILE A 31 -8.17 -19.97 -3.51
N PRO A 32 -6.99 -20.35 -2.96
CA PRO A 32 -6.73 -20.18 -1.55
C PRO A 32 -6.60 -18.69 -1.21
N ILE A 33 -7.21 -18.30 -0.09
CA ILE A 33 -7.09 -16.96 0.50
C ILE A 33 -6.72 -17.12 1.97
N GLY A 34 -5.70 -16.39 2.42
CA GLY A 34 -5.29 -16.34 3.81
C GLY A 34 -5.52 -14.94 4.37
N ILE A 35 -6.28 -14.84 5.47
CA ILE A 35 -6.62 -13.59 6.13
C ILE A 35 -6.26 -13.66 7.59
N GLU A 36 -5.54 -12.67 8.08
CA GLU A 36 -5.27 -12.46 9.51
C GLU A 36 -5.95 -11.19 9.98
N ARG A 37 -6.76 -11.31 11.05
CA ARG A 37 -7.34 -10.17 11.76
C ARG A 37 -6.44 -9.78 12.91
N VAL A 38 -6.21 -8.48 13.03
CA VAL A 38 -5.42 -7.89 14.11
C VAL A 38 -6.25 -6.83 14.78
N THR A 39 -6.21 -6.79 16.10
CA THR A 39 -6.88 -5.77 16.90
C THR A 39 -5.97 -5.33 18.04
N ASN A 40 -5.83 -4.04 18.24
CA ASN A 40 -5.28 -3.46 19.44
C ASN A 40 -6.38 -2.66 20.15
N PRO A 41 -7.08 -3.27 21.13
CA PRO A 41 -8.22 -2.64 21.78
C PRO A 41 -7.84 -1.42 22.60
N VAL A 42 -6.57 -1.31 23.02
CA VAL A 42 -6.10 -0.16 23.82
C VAL A 42 -5.93 1.08 22.95
N VAL A 43 -5.48 0.90 21.70
CA VAL A 43 -5.37 1.96 20.68
C VAL A 43 -6.74 2.20 20.01
N GLY A 44 -7.63 1.21 20.04
CA GLY A 44 -8.92 1.27 19.36
C GLY A 44 -8.83 1.12 17.86
N ILE A 45 -7.77 0.46 17.35
CA ILE A 45 -7.56 0.18 15.93
C ILE A 45 -7.50 -1.33 15.72
N GLY A 46 -8.16 -1.78 14.68
CA GLY A 46 -8.05 -3.13 14.15
C GLY A 46 -8.02 -3.11 12.63
N GLY A 47 -7.78 -4.26 12.06
CA GLY A 47 -7.74 -4.43 10.62
C GLY A 47 -7.57 -5.88 10.20
N ALA A 48 -7.50 -6.08 8.92
CA ALA A 48 -7.25 -7.38 8.31
C ALA A 48 -6.19 -7.25 7.22
N TYR A 49 -5.31 -8.24 7.15
CA TYR A 49 -4.33 -8.33 6.08
C TYR A 49 -4.18 -9.77 5.61
N GLY A 50 -3.63 -9.93 4.43
CA GLY A 50 -3.39 -11.26 3.89
C GLY A 50 -3.07 -11.27 2.41
N THR A 51 -3.26 -12.45 1.81
CA THR A 51 -2.92 -12.71 0.43
C THR A 51 -3.78 -13.84 -0.14
N TRP A 52 -3.72 -14.02 -1.46
CA TRP A 52 -4.45 -15.08 -2.17
C TRP A 52 -3.66 -15.60 -3.36
N GLY A 53 -4.00 -16.79 -3.78
CA GLY A 53 -3.28 -17.54 -4.80
C GLY A 53 -2.31 -18.53 -4.19
N GLU A 54 -1.52 -19.16 -5.03
CA GLU A 54 -0.52 -20.14 -4.62
C GLU A 54 0.75 -19.46 -4.12
N ASP A 55 1.37 -20.03 -3.09
CA ASP A 55 2.62 -19.53 -2.53
C ASP A 55 3.83 -20.02 -3.32
N TYR A 56 4.76 -19.11 -3.59
CA TYR A 56 6.02 -19.38 -4.25
C TYR A 56 7.18 -18.90 -3.38
N ASP A 57 8.09 -19.81 -3.04
CA ASP A 57 9.41 -19.43 -2.54
C ASP A 57 10.32 -18.98 -3.71
N ASN A 58 11.53 -18.53 -3.39
CA ASN A 58 12.46 -18.04 -4.41
C ASN A 58 12.87 -19.08 -5.47
N ASN A 59 12.80 -20.38 -5.14
CA ASN A 59 13.15 -21.46 -6.09
C ASN A 59 11.97 -21.83 -6.99
N THR A 60 10.79 -21.99 -6.40
CA THR A 60 9.55 -22.31 -7.12
C THR A 60 9.12 -21.14 -8.00
N LEU A 61 9.31 -19.90 -7.53
CA LEU A 61 9.06 -18.71 -8.33
C LEU A 61 9.92 -18.63 -9.59
N ALA A 62 11.21 -18.96 -9.51
CA ALA A 62 12.07 -18.95 -10.70
C ALA A 62 11.50 -19.85 -11.80
N LYS A 63 11.00 -21.03 -11.45
CA LYS A 63 10.32 -21.94 -12.39
C LYS A 63 9.04 -21.36 -12.96
N PHE A 64 8.24 -20.69 -12.12
CA PHE A 64 7.04 -19.99 -12.56
C PHE A 64 7.36 -18.89 -13.59
N VAL A 65 8.38 -18.08 -13.31
CA VAL A 65 8.84 -17.01 -14.23
C VAL A 65 9.35 -17.60 -15.54
N GLU A 66 10.19 -18.65 -15.50
CA GLU A 66 10.71 -19.36 -16.69
C GLU A 66 9.56 -19.91 -17.56
N GLN A 67 8.54 -20.48 -16.92
CA GLN A 67 7.36 -20.99 -17.62
C GLN A 67 6.60 -19.84 -18.31
N ARG A 68 6.45 -18.71 -17.63
CA ARG A 68 5.76 -17.52 -18.18
C ARG A 68 6.57 -16.89 -19.32
N MET A 69 7.89 -16.84 -19.19
CA MET A 69 8.80 -16.32 -20.23
C MET A 69 8.96 -17.27 -21.42
N GLY A 70 8.58 -18.53 -21.29
CA GLY A 70 8.78 -19.57 -22.31
C GLY A 70 10.25 -19.97 -22.53
N ARG A 71 11.14 -19.59 -21.58
CA ARG A 71 12.58 -19.91 -21.61
C ARG A 71 13.17 -19.91 -20.21
N SER A 72 14.34 -20.48 -20.05
CA SER A 72 15.11 -20.38 -18.81
C SER A 72 15.63 -18.95 -18.60
N LEU A 73 15.72 -18.56 -17.34
CA LEU A 73 16.39 -17.33 -16.93
C LEU A 73 17.90 -17.50 -16.97
N GLU A 74 18.59 -16.55 -17.57
CA GLU A 74 20.04 -16.46 -17.51
C GLU A 74 20.49 -16.15 -16.07
N PRO A 75 21.74 -16.51 -15.67
CA PRO A 75 22.22 -16.26 -14.32
C PRO A 75 22.08 -14.81 -13.85
N GLY A 76 22.29 -13.83 -14.73
CA GLY A 76 22.17 -12.40 -14.44
C GLY A 76 20.70 -11.88 -14.41
N GLU A 77 19.74 -12.70 -14.81
CA GLU A 77 18.32 -12.36 -14.80
C GLU A 77 17.59 -12.82 -13.52
N LYS A 78 18.22 -13.69 -12.73
CA LYS A 78 17.70 -14.15 -11.45
C LYS A 78 18.02 -13.11 -10.38
N LEU A 79 16.97 -12.53 -9.79
CA LEU A 79 17.16 -11.61 -8.67
C LEU A 79 17.51 -12.37 -7.40
N ASN A 80 18.39 -11.80 -6.58
CA ASN A 80 18.61 -12.29 -5.23
C ASN A 80 17.50 -11.76 -4.30
N LEU A 81 16.37 -12.43 -4.33
CA LEU A 81 15.15 -11.98 -3.68
C LEU A 81 15.27 -11.96 -2.15
N SER A 82 16.05 -12.87 -1.57
CA SER A 82 16.31 -12.88 -0.13
C SER A 82 17.07 -11.63 0.33
N GLU A 83 18.04 -11.15 -0.49
CA GLU A 83 18.71 -9.86 -0.24
C GLU A 83 17.78 -8.65 -0.44
N LEU A 84 16.76 -8.79 -1.29
CA LEU A 84 15.73 -7.79 -1.46
C LEU A 84 14.66 -7.86 -0.35
N GLY A 85 14.81 -8.78 0.60
CA GLY A 85 13.96 -8.90 1.78
C GLY A 85 12.73 -9.78 1.57
N PHE A 86 12.67 -10.58 0.52
CA PHE A 86 11.51 -11.40 0.19
C PHE A 86 11.83 -12.90 0.20
N ASP A 87 11.03 -13.65 0.93
CA ASP A 87 11.12 -15.11 1.01
C ASP A 87 10.01 -15.80 0.22
N TYR A 88 8.82 -15.21 0.20
CA TYR A 88 7.64 -15.73 -0.48
C TYR A 88 6.85 -14.63 -1.19
N ARG A 89 6.04 -15.03 -2.16
CA ARG A 89 4.96 -14.24 -2.78
C ARG A 89 3.87 -15.16 -3.32
N HIS A 90 2.75 -14.56 -3.66
CA HIS A 90 1.56 -15.31 -4.03
C HIS A 90 1.09 -14.88 -5.42
N HIS A 91 0.87 -15.88 -6.26
CA HIS A 91 0.42 -15.69 -7.62
C HIS A 91 -0.78 -16.57 -7.95
N LEU A 92 -1.53 -16.15 -8.97
CA LEU A 92 -2.62 -16.91 -9.55
C LEU A 92 -2.18 -17.59 -10.83
N SER A 93 -2.79 -18.72 -11.16
CA SER A 93 -2.87 -19.19 -12.53
C SER A 93 -3.70 -18.21 -13.36
N MET A 94 -3.48 -18.17 -14.68
CA MET A 94 -4.29 -17.34 -15.57
C MET A 94 -5.78 -17.73 -15.46
N LEU A 95 -6.59 -16.72 -15.22
CA LEU A 95 -8.05 -16.77 -15.23
C LEU A 95 -8.57 -15.94 -16.40
N SER A 96 -9.84 -16.14 -16.78
CA SER A 96 -10.51 -15.20 -17.67
C SER A 96 -10.76 -13.86 -16.96
N ASP A 97 -10.94 -12.78 -17.71
CA ASP A 97 -11.22 -11.44 -17.15
C ASP A 97 -12.43 -11.44 -16.22
N LYS A 98 -13.46 -12.19 -16.59
CA LYS A 98 -14.67 -12.36 -15.76
C LYS A 98 -14.35 -13.05 -14.43
N GLU A 99 -13.56 -14.12 -14.45
CA GLU A 99 -13.16 -14.84 -13.23
C GLU A 99 -12.24 -13.99 -12.36
N HIS A 100 -11.35 -13.22 -12.98
CA HIS A 100 -10.51 -12.26 -12.26
C HIS A 100 -11.34 -11.19 -11.55
N LEU A 101 -12.30 -10.58 -12.24
CA LEU A 101 -13.20 -9.59 -11.65
C LEU A 101 -14.00 -10.20 -10.48
N GLU A 102 -14.61 -11.36 -10.71
CA GLU A 102 -15.37 -12.06 -9.67
C GLU A 102 -14.50 -12.39 -8.44
N LEU A 103 -13.27 -12.87 -8.66
CA LEU A 103 -12.32 -13.17 -7.61
C LEU A 103 -11.93 -11.92 -6.83
N GLU A 104 -11.50 -10.88 -7.51
CA GLU A 104 -11.00 -9.67 -6.87
C GLU A 104 -12.10 -8.94 -6.09
N VAL A 105 -13.35 -8.97 -6.58
CA VAL A 105 -14.50 -8.44 -5.83
C VAL A 105 -14.73 -9.24 -4.55
N LYS A 106 -14.75 -10.57 -4.61
CA LYS A 106 -14.91 -11.42 -3.41
C LYS A 106 -13.77 -11.24 -2.41
N VAL A 107 -12.54 -11.18 -2.91
CA VAL A 107 -11.34 -10.97 -2.07
C VAL A 107 -11.39 -9.60 -1.41
N GLY A 108 -11.59 -8.54 -2.19
CA GLY A 108 -11.64 -7.17 -1.67
C GLY A 108 -12.76 -6.97 -0.65
N GLY A 109 -13.96 -7.43 -0.98
CA GLY A 109 -15.11 -7.39 -0.07
C GLY A 109 -14.83 -8.17 1.23
N ARG A 110 -14.15 -9.31 1.14
CA ARG A 110 -13.75 -10.09 2.32
C ARG A 110 -12.79 -9.32 3.22
N PHE A 111 -11.75 -8.68 2.68
CA PHE A 111 -10.81 -7.88 3.48
C PHE A 111 -11.49 -6.68 4.15
N LEU A 112 -12.36 -5.96 3.45
CA LEU A 112 -13.13 -4.87 4.03
C LEU A 112 -14.02 -5.34 5.18
N LYS A 113 -14.74 -6.44 4.98
CA LYS A 113 -15.62 -7.04 6.00
C LYS A 113 -14.83 -7.50 7.24
N GLU A 114 -13.69 -8.16 7.05
CA GLU A 114 -12.88 -8.64 8.16
C GLU A 114 -12.18 -7.48 8.90
N ALA A 115 -11.80 -6.41 8.20
CA ALA A 115 -11.27 -5.20 8.82
C ALA A 115 -12.33 -4.47 9.67
N ALA A 116 -13.58 -4.35 9.19
CA ALA A 116 -14.68 -3.83 9.99
C ALA A 116 -14.89 -4.66 11.27
N LYS A 117 -14.97 -5.98 11.14
CA LYS A 117 -15.13 -6.90 12.28
C LYS A 117 -13.96 -6.82 13.28
N ALA A 118 -12.72 -6.62 12.81
CA ALA A 118 -11.56 -6.46 13.68
C ALA A 118 -11.67 -5.21 14.59
N ASN A 119 -12.47 -4.22 14.18
CA ASN A 119 -12.80 -3.04 14.96
C ASN A 119 -14.12 -3.16 15.77
N GLY A 120 -14.74 -4.33 15.75
CA GLY A 120 -16.05 -4.54 16.36
C GLY A 120 -17.19 -3.81 15.66
N TRP A 121 -17.01 -3.47 14.38
CA TRP A 121 -18.02 -2.75 13.58
C TRP A 121 -18.84 -3.73 12.73
N ASP A 122 -20.13 -3.47 12.63
CA ASP A 122 -20.91 -4.00 11.52
C ASP A 122 -20.53 -3.23 10.23
N PRO A 123 -20.37 -3.89 9.09
CA PRO A 123 -20.08 -3.19 7.83
C PRO A 123 -21.06 -2.05 7.50
N SER A 124 -22.33 -2.15 7.92
CA SER A 124 -23.35 -1.10 7.73
C SER A 124 -23.06 0.19 8.50
N GLU A 125 -22.17 0.16 9.48
CA GLU A 125 -21.77 1.33 10.25
C GLU A 125 -20.62 2.11 9.62
N VAL A 126 -19.93 1.54 8.60
CA VAL A 126 -18.82 2.17 7.91
C VAL A 126 -19.32 3.33 7.07
N LYS A 127 -18.67 4.50 7.22
CA LYS A 127 -19.06 5.74 6.55
C LYS A 127 -18.18 6.09 5.36
N ALA A 128 -17.01 5.50 5.28
CA ALA A 128 -16.14 5.65 4.11
C ALA A 128 -15.20 4.46 3.94
N VAL A 129 -14.84 4.23 2.68
CA VAL A 129 -13.83 3.26 2.24
C VAL A 129 -12.85 3.96 1.31
N LEU A 130 -11.58 3.99 1.67
CA LEU A 130 -10.50 4.54 0.84
C LEU A 130 -9.54 3.41 0.48
N VAL A 131 -9.51 3.04 -0.79
CA VAL A 131 -8.74 1.88 -1.27
C VAL A 131 -7.73 2.28 -2.34
N GLY A 132 -6.45 2.02 -2.04
CA GLY A 132 -5.36 2.07 -3.01
C GLY A 132 -5.27 0.77 -3.81
N THR A 133 -5.17 0.88 -5.13
CA THR A 133 -4.88 -0.24 -6.02
C THR A 133 -4.18 0.24 -7.28
N SER A 134 -3.16 -0.51 -7.73
CA SER A 134 -2.37 -0.16 -8.91
C SER A 134 -3.04 -0.57 -10.22
N GLY A 135 -3.85 -1.61 -10.20
CA GLY A 135 -4.50 -2.12 -11.40
C GLY A 135 -5.84 -2.77 -11.08
N PRO A 136 -6.90 -1.97 -10.87
CA PRO A 136 -8.21 -2.52 -10.53
C PRO A 136 -8.77 -3.38 -11.67
N ALA A 137 -9.58 -4.37 -11.31
CA ALA A 137 -10.20 -5.28 -12.28
C ALA A 137 -11.37 -4.61 -13.05
N SER A 138 -11.90 -3.49 -12.54
CA SER A 138 -12.93 -2.68 -13.19
C SER A 138 -12.89 -1.24 -12.68
N GLU A 139 -13.55 -0.34 -13.38
CA GLU A 139 -13.64 1.08 -13.01
C GLU A 139 -14.34 1.32 -11.68
N ASP A 140 -15.34 0.54 -11.39
CA ASP A 140 -16.16 0.58 -10.19
C ASP A 140 -15.68 -0.41 -9.11
N TYR A 141 -14.40 -0.79 -9.15
CA TYR A 141 -13.84 -1.82 -8.26
C TYR A 141 -14.09 -1.51 -6.77
N THR A 142 -13.86 -0.27 -6.33
CA THR A 142 -14.04 0.11 -4.93
C THR A 142 -15.51 0.04 -4.50
N GLU A 143 -16.42 0.41 -5.38
CA GLU A 143 -17.86 0.30 -5.20
C GLU A 143 -18.29 -1.16 -5.09
N LEU A 144 -17.81 -2.02 -5.99
CA LEU A 144 -18.13 -3.45 -6.01
C LEU A 144 -17.66 -4.16 -4.73
N ILE A 145 -16.43 -3.89 -4.28
CA ILE A 145 -15.92 -4.51 -3.04
C ILE A 145 -16.60 -3.97 -1.78
N ALA A 146 -17.01 -2.71 -1.78
CA ALA A 146 -17.78 -2.13 -0.68
C ALA A 146 -19.18 -2.79 -0.59
N ALA A 147 -19.86 -2.95 -1.73
CA ALA A 147 -21.14 -3.66 -1.80
C ALA A 147 -21.02 -5.13 -1.37
N GLU A 148 -19.99 -5.84 -1.83
CA GLU A 148 -19.71 -7.25 -1.43
C GLU A 148 -19.44 -7.36 0.08
N ALA A 149 -18.82 -6.35 0.69
CA ALA A 149 -18.61 -6.28 2.13
C ALA A 149 -19.88 -6.00 2.93
N GLY A 150 -20.94 -5.51 2.30
CA GLY A 150 -22.18 -5.05 2.96
C GLY A 150 -22.08 -3.61 3.51
N ILE A 151 -21.19 -2.80 2.94
CA ILE A 151 -21.07 -1.37 3.26
C ILE A 151 -22.17 -0.60 2.51
N PRO A 152 -22.84 0.37 3.14
CA PRO A 152 -23.96 1.09 2.54
C PRO A 152 -23.60 1.86 1.26
N ASP A 153 -24.57 2.01 0.37
CA ASP A 153 -24.38 2.73 -0.89
C ASP A 153 -24.10 4.23 -0.67
N ASP A 154 -24.62 4.81 0.41
CA ASP A 154 -24.38 6.20 0.79
C ASP A 154 -23.03 6.45 1.47
N ALA A 155 -22.28 5.41 1.84
CA ALA A 155 -20.92 5.56 2.33
C ALA A 155 -20.02 6.14 1.22
N ILE A 156 -19.05 6.97 1.61
CA ILE A 156 -18.07 7.54 0.67
C ILE A 156 -17.12 6.44 0.20
N LYS A 157 -16.94 6.30 -1.13
CA LYS A 157 -15.98 5.38 -1.74
C LYS A 157 -14.93 6.20 -2.47
N VAL A 158 -13.67 5.99 -2.10
CA VAL A 158 -12.52 6.67 -2.71
C VAL A 158 -11.61 5.63 -3.33
N SER A 159 -11.52 5.63 -4.65
CA SER A 159 -10.59 4.82 -5.42
C SER A 159 -9.30 5.60 -5.63
N ILE A 160 -8.16 5.04 -5.22
CA ILE A 160 -6.87 5.72 -5.25
C ILE A 160 -5.90 4.94 -6.13
N HIS A 161 -5.54 5.55 -7.25
CA HIS A 161 -4.64 5.00 -8.27
C HIS A 161 -3.34 5.79 -8.30
N LYS A 162 -2.58 5.73 -7.20
CA LYS A 162 -1.25 6.32 -7.03
C LYS A 162 -0.18 5.23 -6.88
N ALA A 163 -0.35 4.11 -7.58
CA ALA A 163 0.50 2.93 -7.48
C ALA A 163 0.76 2.53 -6.02
N CYS A 164 2.02 2.26 -5.65
CA CYS A 164 2.38 1.77 -4.32
C CYS A 164 2.08 2.76 -3.17
N ASP A 165 1.87 4.04 -3.48
CA ASP A 165 1.52 5.09 -2.51
C ASP A 165 0.04 5.03 -2.06
N GLY A 166 -0.81 4.31 -2.77
CA GLY A 166 -2.27 4.42 -2.67
C GLY A 166 -2.86 4.32 -1.27
N SER A 167 -2.37 3.47 -0.37
CA SER A 167 -2.92 3.37 0.98
C SER A 167 -2.50 4.51 1.91
N VAL A 168 -1.27 5.03 1.76
CA VAL A 168 -0.81 6.20 2.53
C VAL A 168 -1.47 7.47 2.02
N ALA A 169 -1.62 7.61 0.70
CA ALA A 169 -2.42 8.68 0.09
C ALA A 169 -3.87 8.67 0.62
N GLY A 170 -4.48 7.48 0.75
CA GLY A 170 -5.81 7.32 1.36
C GLY A 170 -5.85 7.77 2.81
N LEU A 171 -4.83 7.43 3.58
CA LEU A 171 -4.71 7.89 4.96
C LEU A 171 -4.54 9.41 5.04
N ASN A 172 -3.70 9.99 4.16
CA ASN A 172 -3.49 11.42 4.08
C ASN A 172 -4.79 12.16 3.71
N LEU A 173 -5.54 11.67 2.72
CA LEU A 173 -6.85 12.20 2.36
C LEU A 173 -7.86 12.18 3.51
N ALA A 174 -7.87 11.10 4.29
CA ALA A 174 -8.82 10.93 5.40
C ALA A 174 -8.48 11.77 6.65
N LEU A 175 -7.22 12.18 6.81
CA LEU A 175 -6.74 12.81 8.04
C LEU A 175 -6.25 14.25 7.86
N ASN A 176 -5.74 14.62 6.69
CA ASN A 176 -5.12 15.90 6.42
C ASN A 176 -6.06 16.82 5.63
N PRO A 177 -6.60 17.87 6.25
CA PRO A 177 -7.50 18.80 5.55
C PRO A 177 -6.80 19.63 4.46
N ASP A 178 -5.48 19.78 4.56
CA ASP A 178 -4.68 20.65 3.68
C ASP A 178 -4.07 19.93 2.47
N VAL A 179 -4.34 18.63 2.30
CA VAL A 179 -3.83 17.90 1.14
C VAL A 179 -4.47 18.44 -0.15
N PRO A 180 -3.67 18.69 -1.22
CA PRO A 180 -4.15 19.35 -2.43
C PRO A 180 -5.35 18.68 -3.10
N GLU A 181 -5.45 17.37 -3.00
CA GLU A 181 -6.56 16.60 -3.56
C GLU A 181 -7.90 16.97 -2.89
N ASN A 182 -7.90 17.19 -1.57
CA ASN A 182 -9.10 17.62 -0.85
C ASN A 182 -9.60 18.99 -1.32
N THR A 183 -8.72 19.86 -1.79
CA THR A 183 -9.12 21.19 -2.31
C THR A 183 -9.82 21.13 -3.67
N LYS A 184 -9.70 20.01 -4.38
CA LYS A 184 -10.34 19.77 -5.69
C LYS A 184 -11.71 19.11 -5.58
N LEU A 185 -12.08 18.67 -4.39
CA LEU A 185 -13.36 18.02 -4.10
C LEU A 185 -14.42 19.03 -3.69
N SER A 186 -15.67 18.69 -3.86
CA SER A 186 -16.80 19.48 -3.34
C SER A 186 -16.91 19.43 -1.81
N ILE A 187 -16.24 18.49 -1.17
CA ILE A 187 -16.14 18.31 0.28
C ILE A 187 -14.67 18.14 0.68
N ASN A 188 -14.31 18.58 1.87
CA ASN A 188 -13.03 18.23 2.46
C ASN A 188 -13.15 16.88 3.17
N LEU A 189 -12.50 15.84 2.66
CA LEU A 189 -12.65 14.47 3.20
C LEU A 189 -12.18 14.38 4.65
N ALA A 190 -11.10 15.04 5.04
CA ALA A 190 -10.62 14.97 6.41
C ALA A 190 -11.61 15.59 7.42
N GLU A 191 -12.27 16.68 7.04
CA GLU A 191 -13.33 17.30 7.85
C GLU A 191 -14.59 16.44 7.88
N GLU A 192 -15.02 15.96 6.70
CA GLU A 192 -16.21 15.12 6.56
C GLU A 192 -16.09 13.81 7.33
N LEU A 193 -14.90 13.20 7.37
CA LEU A 193 -14.66 11.91 8.00
C LEU A 193 -14.31 12.01 9.50
N TYR A 194 -14.16 13.20 10.04
CA TYR A 194 -13.81 13.39 11.45
C TYR A 194 -14.82 12.71 12.37
N GLY A 195 -14.35 11.84 13.26
CA GLY A 195 -15.17 11.08 14.19
C GLY A 195 -16.00 9.95 13.59
N LYS A 196 -15.89 9.68 12.27
CA LYS A 196 -16.64 8.62 11.58
C LYS A 196 -15.82 7.33 11.48
N LYS A 197 -16.50 6.19 11.31
CA LYS A 197 -15.88 4.88 11.08
C LYS A 197 -15.43 4.78 9.63
N VAL A 198 -14.12 4.67 9.41
CA VAL A 198 -13.49 4.71 8.09
C VAL A 198 -12.60 3.49 7.90
N LEU A 199 -12.68 2.84 6.75
CA LEU A 199 -11.73 1.81 6.32
C LEU A 199 -10.74 2.43 5.33
N VAL A 200 -9.45 2.23 5.59
CA VAL A 200 -8.36 2.68 4.71
C VAL A 200 -7.44 1.50 4.42
N GLY A 201 -7.09 1.29 3.16
CA GLY A 201 -6.19 0.20 2.83
C GLY A 201 -5.69 0.17 1.41
N GLY A 202 -4.91 -0.89 1.13
CA GLY A 202 -4.49 -1.29 -0.20
C GLY A 202 -4.96 -2.72 -0.47
N ILE A 203 -5.48 -2.97 -1.67
CA ILE A 203 -5.93 -4.28 -2.12
C ILE A 203 -5.39 -4.49 -3.54
N GLU A 204 -4.45 -5.42 -3.69
CA GLU A 204 -3.60 -5.52 -4.88
C GLU A 204 -3.61 -6.92 -5.50
N GLY A 205 -4.38 -7.08 -6.58
CA GLY A 205 -4.38 -8.27 -7.42
C GLY A 205 -3.25 -8.27 -8.46
N LEU A 206 -2.02 -8.05 -8.02
CA LEU A 206 -0.88 -7.78 -8.90
C LEU A 206 -0.52 -8.95 -9.82
N SER A 207 -0.78 -10.19 -9.42
CA SER A 207 -0.44 -11.33 -10.28
C SER A 207 -1.18 -11.32 -11.61
N ARG A 208 -2.45 -10.88 -11.64
CA ARG A 208 -3.19 -10.66 -12.88
C ARG A 208 -2.47 -9.64 -13.77
N PHE A 209 -2.08 -8.55 -13.15
CA PHE A 209 -1.46 -7.41 -13.80
C PHE A 209 -0.05 -7.72 -14.30
N VAL A 210 0.84 -8.27 -13.42
CA VAL A 210 2.22 -8.58 -13.80
C VAL A 210 2.35 -9.81 -14.70
N GLN A 211 1.40 -10.73 -14.69
CA GLN A 211 1.42 -11.89 -15.58
C GLN A 211 1.22 -11.54 -17.05
N LEU A 212 0.63 -10.41 -17.36
CA LEU A 212 0.56 -9.86 -18.69
C LEU A 212 1.87 -9.15 -19.09
N SER A 213 2.72 -8.83 -18.12
CA SER A 213 4.02 -8.20 -18.35
C SER A 213 5.03 -9.17 -18.95
N ARG A 214 5.90 -8.64 -19.79
CA ARG A 214 7.12 -9.30 -20.27
C ARG A 214 8.33 -9.01 -19.38
N ASP A 215 8.17 -8.15 -18.40
CA ASP A 215 9.24 -7.79 -17.47
C ASP A 215 9.47 -8.86 -16.41
N LYS A 216 10.57 -9.57 -16.54
CA LYS A 216 10.99 -10.60 -15.59
C LYS A 216 11.21 -10.10 -14.16
N ASN A 217 11.58 -8.83 -13.99
CA ASN A 217 11.79 -8.25 -12.66
C ASN A 217 10.45 -8.05 -11.97
N ALA A 218 9.45 -7.53 -12.68
CA ALA A 218 8.08 -7.41 -12.17
C ALA A 218 7.51 -8.77 -11.74
N LEU A 219 7.67 -9.81 -12.59
CA LEU A 219 7.24 -11.18 -12.27
C LEU A 219 7.93 -11.75 -11.02
N GLN A 220 9.17 -11.35 -10.72
CA GLN A 220 9.91 -11.83 -9.56
C GLN A 220 9.62 -11.06 -8.28
N ILE A 221 9.30 -9.77 -8.36
CA ILE A 221 9.19 -8.88 -7.19
C ILE A 221 7.76 -8.82 -6.65
N PHE A 222 6.78 -8.66 -7.53
CA PHE A 222 5.39 -8.42 -7.12
C PHE A 222 4.63 -9.68 -6.74
N GLY A 223 3.61 -9.52 -5.89
CA GLY A 223 2.68 -10.57 -5.50
C GLY A 223 1.34 -9.99 -5.06
N ASN A 224 0.33 -10.84 -4.90
CA ASN A 224 -0.98 -10.44 -4.39
C ASN A 224 -0.92 -10.15 -2.90
N GLY A 225 -1.63 -9.12 -2.46
CA GLY A 225 -1.76 -8.81 -1.05
C GLY A 225 -2.80 -7.75 -0.77
N ALA A 226 -3.30 -7.76 0.45
CA ALA A 226 -4.21 -6.75 0.96
C ALA A 226 -3.90 -6.42 2.42
N GLY A 227 -4.07 -5.15 2.77
CA GLY A 227 -4.04 -4.67 4.14
C GLY A 227 -5.04 -3.53 4.28
N VAL A 228 -5.98 -3.68 5.21
CA VAL A 228 -7.04 -2.71 5.47
C VAL A 228 -7.14 -2.48 6.97
N ILE A 229 -7.13 -1.21 7.37
CA ILE A 229 -7.31 -0.78 8.77
C ILE A 229 -8.62 -0.05 8.94
N GLY A 230 -9.22 -0.16 10.12
CA GLY A 230 -10.34 0.68 10.52
C GLY A 230 -9.85 1.79 11.44
N VAL A 231 -10.17 3.02 11.11
CA VAL A 231 -9.79 4.20 11.89
C VAL A 231 -11.01 5.10 12.15
N VAL A 232 -10.94 5.85 13.23
CA VAL A 232 -11.86 6.95 13.50
C VAL A 232 -11.00 8.22 13.56
N PRO A 233 -10.93 9.00 12.45
CA PRO A 233 -10.15 10.23 12.40
C PRO A 233 -10.43 11.15 13.59
N GLY A 234 -9.38 11.69 14.18
CA GLY A 234 -9.48 12.55 15.38
C GLY A 234 -9.69 11.81 16.71
N LYS A 235 -9.97 10.49 16.68
CA LYS A 235 -10.10 9.65 17.89
C LYS A 235 -9.01 8.60 17.96
N THR A 236 -9.12 7.52 17.18
CA THR A 236 -8.15 6.44 17.22
C THR A 236 -6.85 6.79 16.47
N MET A 237 -6.93 7.74 15.55
CA MET A 237 -5.79 8.27 14.82
C MET A 237 -5.96 9.77 14.63
N LYS A 238 -5.04 10.55 15.20
CA LYS A 238 -5.06 12.02 15.15
C LYS A 238 -3.97 12.51 14.22
N PHE A 239 -4.33 13.37 13.29
CA PHE A 239 -3.39 14.01 12.38
C PHE A 239 -2.47 14.98 13.14
N LEU A 240 -1.19 14.92 12.87
CA LEU A 240 -0.19 15.85 13.41
C LEU A 240 0.35 16.78 12.32
N VAL A 241 0.96 16.20 11.30
CA VAL A 241 1.46 16.88 10.11
C VAL A 241 1.47 15.89 8.95
N GLY A 242 1.47 16.39 7.73
CA GLY A 242 1.61 15.58 6.53
C GLY A 242 2.21 16.38 5.38
N GLY A 243 2.69 15.67 4.39
CA GLY A 243 3.21 16.25 3.15
C GLY A 243 2.95 15.33 1.98
N THR A 244 2.80 15.92 0.82
CA THR A 244 2.72 15.20 -0.46
C THR A 244 3.67 15.83 -1.46
N ARG A 245 4.22 15.02 -2.35
CA ARG A 245 5.03 15.47 -3.47
C ARG A 245 4.77 14.63 -4.69
N GLN A 246 4.83 15.28 -5.84
CA GLN A 246 4.66 14.65 -7.14
C GLN A 246 5.88 15.03 -7.99
N VAL A 247 6.53 14.02 -8.56
CA VAL A 247 7.67 14.21 -9.46
C VAL A 247 7.45 13.32 -10.67
N TYR A 248 7.34 13.91 -11.85
CA TYR A 248 7.20 13.15 -13.07
C TYR A 248 8.45 12.30 -13.33
N ASP A 249 8.24 11.02 -13.63
CA ASP A 249 9.31 10.08 -13.94
C ASP A 249 9.74 10.25 -15.42
N GLU A 250 10.53 11.30 -15.70
CA GLU A 250 11.00 11.61 -17.06
C GLU A 250 11.85 10.50 -17.68
N GLU A 251 12.51 9.68 -16.84
CA GLU A 251 13.39 8.61 -17.30
C GLU A 251 12.63 7.30 -17.59
N GLY A 252 11.34 7.22 -17.25
CA GLY A 252 10.57 5.99 -17.40
C GLY A 252 11.15 4.82 -16.59
N VAL A 253 11.59 5.10 -15.35
CA VAL A 253 12.24 4.09 -14.49
C VAL A 253 11.28 2.97 -14.09
N LEU A 254 10.00 3.32 -13.92
CA LEU A 254 8.94 2.38 -13.64
C LEU A 254 7.69 2.81 -14.41
N GLU A 255 7.47 2.19 -15.55
CA GLU A 255 6.31 2.39 -16.40
C GLU A 255 5.23 1.42 -16.01
N VAL A 256 4.03 1.94 -15.74
CA VAL A 256 2.88 1.15 -15.32
C VAL A 256 1.65 1.59 -16.09
N ARG A 257 0.99 0.66 -16.78
CA ARG A 257 -0.32 0.91 -17.36
C ARG A 257 -1.39 0.76 -16.29
N MET A 258 -2.06 1.86 -15.98
CA MET A 258 -3.24 1.81 -15.13
C MET A 258 -4.46 1.38 -15.94
N TYR A 259 -5.45 0.78 -15.28
CA TYR A 259 -6.70 0.39 -15.92
C TYR A 259 -7.48 1.59 -16.45
N TYR A 260 -7.44 2.69 -15.74
CA TYR A 260 -7.98 3.95 -16.21
C TYR A 260 -6.96 4.67 -17.06
N PRO A 261 -7.36 5.17 -18.25
CA PRO A 261 -6.53 6.12 -18.93
C PRO A 261 -6.33 7.28 -17.98
N HIS A 262 -5.08 7.50 -17.61
CA HIS A 262 -4.69 8.76 -17.05
C HIS A 262 -5.13 9.84 -18.01
N SER A 263 -5.34 11.02 -17.50
CA SER A 263 -5.47 12.17 -18.34
C SER A 263 -4.35 12.10 -19.39
N SER A 264 -4.68 12.14 -20.67
CA SER A 264 -3.73 12.20 -21.78
C SER A 264 -2.92 13.51 -21.81
N LYS A 265 -2.97 14.29 -20.71
CA LYS A 265 -2.20 15.50 -20.56
C LYS A 265 -0.76 15.12 -20.33
N THR A 266 0.10 15.61 -21.20
CA THR A 266 1.52 15.71 -20.91
C THR A 266 1.69 16.41 -19.57
N PRO A 267 2.64 15.98 -18.73
CA PRO A 267 2.95 16.67 -17.50
C PRO A 267 3.32 18.11 -17.85
N ASP A 268 2.45 19.01 -17.47
CA ASP A 268 2.69 20.45 -17.55
C ASP A 268 2.90 20.97 -16.12
N GLU A 269 2.90 22.27 -15.96
CA GLU A 269 3.05 22.94 -14.67
C GLU A 269 1.89 22.65 -13.68
N GLN A 270 0.89 21.88 -14.09
CA GLN A 270 -0.29 21.59 -13.29
C GLN A 270 -0.08 20.34 -12.43
N SER A 271 -1.06 19.72 -11.92
CA SER A 271 -0.97 18.55 -11.08
C SER A 271 -0.80 17.26 -11.91
N LEU A 272 0.09 16.38 -11.48
CA LEU A 272 0.18 15.01 -11.99
C LEU A 272 -0.97 14.10 -11.48
N ILE A 273 -1.89 14.66 -10.70
CA ILE A 273 -3.03 13.94 -10.13
C ILE A 273 -4.33 14.52 -10.65
N GLU A 274 -5.14 13.67 -11.21
CA GLU A 274 -6.52 13.94 -11.55
C GLU A 274 -7.45 13.51 -10.41
N VAL A 275 -8.36 14.39 -10.01
CA VAL A 275 -9.39 14.11 -9.02
C VAL A 275 -10.73 14.24 -9.70
N THR A 276 -11.51 13.16 -9.71
CA THR A 276 -12.87 13.15 -10.23
C THR A 276 -13.86 12.79 -9.13
N GLN A 277 -15.03 13.37 -9.17
CA GLN A 277 -16.10 13.14 -8.20
C GLN A 277 -17.42 12.95 -8.93
N SER A 278 -18.12 11.87 -8.63
CA SER A 278 -19.47 11.59 -9.12
C SER A 278 -20.42 11.53 -7.93
N GLY A 279 -21.37 12.46 -7.92
CA GLY A 279 -22.22 12.64 -6.74
C GLY A 279 -21.41 13.12 -5.51
N SER A 280 -21.92 12.81 -4.34
CA SER A 280 -21.27 13.16 -3.05
C SER A 280 -20.35 12.07 -2.51
N ASN A 281 -20.41 10.87 -3.04
CA ASN A 281 -19.87 9.67 -2.40
C ASN A 281 -19.00 8.77 -3.29
N HIS A 282 -18.80 9.10 -4.56
CA HIS A 282 -17.89 8.38 -5.46
C HIS A 282 -16.74 9.30 -5.88
N ILE A 283 -15.56 9.01 -5.38
CA ILE A 283 -14.37 9.84 -5.59
C ILE A 283 -13.25 8.97 -6.17
N ARG A 284 -12.56 9.52 -7.15
CA ARG A 284 -11.38 8.87 -7.74
C ARG A 284 -10.20 9.84 -7.73
N VAL A 285 -9.07 9.36 -7.25
CA VAL A 285 -7.79 10.06 -7.25
C VAL A 285 -6.82 9.25 -8.08
N ALA A 286 -6.52 9.69 -9.27
CA ALA A 286 -5.69 8.96 -10.24
C ALA A 286 -4.41 9.74 -10.56
N GLY A 287 -3.28 9.05 -10.49
CA GLY A 287 -1.99 9.60 -10.85
C GLY A 287 -1.69 9.46 -12.35
N LEU A 288 -1.01 10.44 -12.93
CA LEU A 288 -0.38 10.33 -14.23
C LEU A 288 0.90 9.49 -14.10
N MET A 289 1.10 8.52 -14.99
CA MET A 289 2.29 7.69 -15.03
C MET A 289 2.73 7.49 -16.47
N HIS A 290 3.99 7.12 -16.68
CA HIS A 290 4.41 6.60 -17.96
C HIS A 290 3.66 5.32 -18.30
N GLU A 291 3.10 5.27 -19.49
CA GLU A 291 2.59 4.02 -20.05
C GLU A 291 3.70 3.31 -20.83
N PRO A 292 3.86 1.99 -20.63
CA PRO A 292 4.79 1.22 -21.43
C PRO A 292 4.48 1.33 -22.94
N GLU A 293 5.49 1.57 -23.76
CA GLU A 293 5.35 1.59 -25.23
C GLU A 293 5.01 0.20 -25.78
N GLU A 294 5.49 -0.86 -25.09
CA GLU A 294 5.20 -2.25 -25.45
C GLU A 294 3.86 -2.70 -24.87
N ASP A 295 3.31 -3.78 -25.44
CA ASP A 295 2.09 -4.43 -24.91
C ASP A 295 2.42 -5.22 -23.62
N SER A 296 2.80 -4.47 -22.59
CA SER A 296 3.19 -4.96 -21.28
C SER A 296 2.68 -4.00 -20.20
N PRO A 297 1.90 -4.45 -19.21
CA PRO A 297 1.33 -3.56 -18.19
C PRO A 297 2.36 -2.96 -17.24
N VAL A 298 3.52 -3.57 -17.11
CA VAL A 298 4.61 -3.11 -16.23
C VAL A 298 5.95 -3.28 -16.92
N VAL A 299 6.76 -2.24 -16.91
CA VAL A 299 8.17 -2.25 -17.33
C VAL A 299 9.01 -1.56 -16.26
N MET A 300 10.12 -2.17 -15.88
CA MET A 300 11.01 -1.66 -14.84
C MET A 300 12.44 -1.49 -15.37
N ALA A 301 13.01 -0.30 -15.25
CA ALA A 301 14.41 -0.03 -15.65
C ALA A 301 15.47 -0.69 -14.72
N GLY A 302 15.01 -1.49 -13.76
CA GLY A 302 15.86 -2.24 -12.84
C GLY A 302 16.06 -1.54 -11.48
N PRO A 303 16.73 -2.24 -10.54
CA PRO A 303 16.80 -1.80 -9.13
C PRO A 303 17.51 -0.47 -8.93
N MET A 304 18.49 -0.14 -9.75
CA MET A 304 19.29 1.10 -9.59
C MET A 304 18.51 2.36 -9.98
N GLY A 305 17.67 2.27 -11.01
CA GLY A 305 16.77 3.36 -11.38
C GLY A 305 15.80 3.68 -10.25
N MET A 306 15.18 2.64 -9.69
CA MET A 306 14.26 2.77 -8.55
C MET A 306 14.93 3.39 -7.31
N VAL A 307 16.19 3.04 -7.04
CA VAL A 307 16.95 3.66 -5.91
C VAL A 307 17.09 5.17 -6.13
N LYS A 308 17.49 5.61 -7.31
CA LYS A 308 17.64 7.04 -7.60
C LYS A 308 16.31 7.77 -7.40
N LEU A 309 15.24 7.23 -7.97
CA LEU A 309 13.93 7.85 -7.98
C LEU A 309 13.34 7.94 -6.56
N PHE A 310 13.28 6.82 -5.85
CA PHE A 310 12.58 6.76 -4.57
C PHE A 310 13.42 7.24 -3.36
N VAL A 311 14.71 6.95 -3.32
CA VAL A 311 15.53 7.35 -2.16
C VAL A 311 15.82 8.84 -2.17
N ARG A 312 16.21 9.43 -3.30
CA ARG A 312 16.58 10.85 -3.37
C ARG A 312 15.44 11.78 -2.96
N THR A 313 14.28 11.60 -3.58
CA THR A 313 13.11 12.44 -3.30
C THR A 313 12.42 12.05 -1.99
N GLY A 314 12.32 10.74 -1.71
CA GLY A 314 11.70 10.24 -0.48
C GLY A 314 12.39 10.74 0.79
N VAL A 315 13.72 10.73 0.84
CA VAL A 315 14.47 11.33 1.97
C VAL A 315 14.05 12.78 2.20
N GLN A 316 13.94 13.56 1.15
CA GLN A 316 13.62 14.99 1.25
C GLN A 316 12.19 15.23 1.76
N VAL A 317 11.22 14.44 1.29
CA VAL A 317 9.83 14.56 1.77
C VAL A 317 9.72 14.19 3.25
N ILE A 318 10.40 13.12 3.68
CA ILE A 318 10.41 12.73 5.09
C ILE A 318 11.09 13.81 5.94
N GLN A 319 12.19 14.41 5.49
CA GLN A 319 12.87 15.50 6.20
C GLN A 319 11.94 16.71 6.39
N ASP A 320 11.25 17.14 5.35
CA ASP A 320 10.34 18.27 5.39
C ASP A 320 9.19 18.03 6.39
N VAL A 321 8.63 16.81 6.38
CA VAL A 321 7.59 16.40 7.33
C VAL A 321 8.14 16.28 8.73
N TYR A 322 9.35 15.73 8.91
CA TYR A 322 10.00 15.61 10.22
C TYR A 322 10.26 16.98 10.87
N HIS A 323 10.76 17.96 10.11
CA HIS A 323 10.96 19.31 10.64
C HIS A 323 9.61 19.97 11.02
N SER A 324 8.58 19.79 10.19
CA SER A 324 7.23 20.26 10.51
C SER A 324 6.68 19.58 11.77
N TYR A 325 6.94 18.28 11.91
CA TYR A 325 6.57 17.53 13.10
C TYR A 325 7.26 18.05 14.37
N GLN A 326 8.57 18.31 14.34
CA GLN A 326 9.29 18.87 15.48
C GLN A 326 8.73 20.23 15.92
N LYS A 327 8.39 21.09 14.94
CA LYS A 327 7.71 22.34 15.20
C LYS A 327 6.35 22.11 15.86
N ARG A 328 5.55 21.19 15.33
CA ARG A 328 4.24 20.83 15.86
C ARG A 328 4.32 20.29 17.29
N MET A 329 5.29 19.44 17.59
CA MET A 329 5.52 18.93 18.96
C MET A 329 5.88 20.05 19.94
N THR A 330 6.66 21.03 19.49
CA THR A 330 6.97 22.22 20.31
C THR A 330 5.71 23.05 20.61
N GLU A 331 4.86 23.26 19.62
CA GLU A 331 3.57 23.97 19.78
C GLU A 331 2.63 23.24 20.77
N LEU A 332 2.69 21.91 20.79
CA LEU A 332 1.92 21.06 21.69
C LEU A 332 2.55 20.91 23.09
N ASN A 333 3.63 21.62 23.40
CA ASN A 333 4.42 21.51 24.63
C ASN A 333 4.99 20.09 24.87
N MET A 334 5.31 19.37 23.81
CA MET A 334 5.94 18.06 23.83
C MET A 334 7.25 18.03 23.01
N PRO A 335 8.18 18.99 23.22
CA PRO A 335 9.41 19.03 22.44
C PRO A 335 10.23 17.76 22.68
N GLY A 336 10.81 17.23 21.61
CA GLY A 336 11.64 16.02 21.66
C GLY A 336 10.85 14.72 21.75
N LYS A 337 9.53 14.74 21.59
CA LYS A 337 8.76 13.49 21.43
C LYS A 337 9.13 12.85 20.09
N ASP A 338 9.68 11.64 20.14
CA ASP A 338 10.10 10.88 18.97
C ASP A 338 8.96 10.04 18.39
N PHE A 339 9.13 9.59 17.14
CA PHE A 339 8.27 8.57 16.56
C PHE A 339 8.56 7.20 17.16
N ALA A 340 7.53 6.45 17.49
CA ALA A 340 7.66 5.06 17.91
C ALA A 340 8.14 4.19 16.74
N VAL A 341 7.64 4.44 15.54
CA VAL A 341 7.99 3.70 14.32
C VAL A 341 7.67 4.52 13.07
N ALA A 342 8.40 4.27 11.99
CA ALA A 342 8.02 4.65 10.64
C ALA A 342 7.58 3.41 9.84
N ILE A 343 6.38 3.47 9.29
CA ILE A 343 5.81 2.47 8.39
C ILE A 343 6.05 2.94 6.96
N VAL A 344 7.17 2.51 6.41
CA VAL A 344 7.64 2.90 5.07
C VAL A 344 7.17 1.87 4.04
N HIS A 345 6.85 2.29 2.83
CA HIS A 345 6.54 1.36 1.74
C HIS A 345 7.66 0.33 1.55
N HIS A 346 7.30 -0.93 1.53
CA HIS A 346 8.23 -2.05 1.42
C HIS A 346 8.47 -2.42 -0.06
N ALA A 347 9.09 -1.51 -0.81
CA ALA A 347 9.41 -1.75 -2.24
C ALA A 347 10.43 -2.86 -2.41
N ASN A 348 11.56 -2.76 -1.72
CA ASN A 348 12.53 -3.81 -1.41
C ASN A 348 13.43 -3.34 -0.26
N TYR A 349 14.02 -4.29 0.45
CA TYR A 349 14.80 -4.02 1.67
C TYR A 349 16.02 -3.11 1.44
N LYS A 350 16.69 -3.22 0.28
CA LYS A 350 17.85 -2.37 -0.02
C LYS A 350 17.47 -0.89 -0.17
N ILE A 351 16.31 -0.61 -0.75
CA ILE A 351 15.78 0.77 -0.84
C ILE A 351 15.53 1.31 0.57
N ASN A 352 14.83 0.55 1.42
CA ASN A 352 14.53 0.98 2.79
C ASN A 352 15.79 1.18 3.62
N GLN A 353 16.79 0.30 3.50
CA GLN A 353 18.09 0.47 4.17
C GLN A 353 18.83 1.75 3.71
N LEU A 354 18.77 2.07 2.41
CA LEU A 354 19.38 3.28 1.90
C LEU A 354 18.65 4.53 2.39
N LEU A 355 17.32 4.50 2.41
CA LEU A 355 16.48 5.56 2.94
C LEU A 355 16.83 5.83 4.42
N GLU A 356 16.80 4.79 5.24
CA GLU A 356 17.15 4.86 6.66
C GLU A 356 18.57 5.42 6.88
N LYS A 357 19.54 4.93 6.11
CA LYS A 357 20.93 5.41 6.20
C LYS A 357 21.08 6.89 5.83
N HIS A 358 20.32 7.38 4.84
CA HIS A 358 20.34 8.79 4.47
C HIS A 358 19.69 9.64 5.55
N LEU A 359 18.55 9.25 6.10
CA LEU A 359 17.89 9.95 7.20
C LEU A 359 18.78 10.01 8.47
N GLN A 360 19.47 8.92 8.79
CA GLN A 360 20.41 8.90 9.91
C GLN A 360 21.58 9.87 9.77
N LYS A 361 22.06 10.11 8.53
CA LYS A 361 23.10 11.14 8.28
C LYS A 361 22.60 12.55 8.55
N GLU A 362 21.31 12.77 8.33
CA GLU A 362 20.64 14.04 8.63
C GLU A 362 20.17 14.15 10.09
N GLY A 363 20.56 13.20 10.94
CA GLY A 363 20.19 13.17 12.35
C GLY A 363 18.80 12.63 12.65
N ILE A 364 18.06 12.17 11.65
CA ILE A 364 16.74 11.59 11.82
C ILE A 364 16.87 10.09 12.08
N ARG A 365 16.45 9.65 13.26
CA ARG A 365 16.55 8.25 13.70
C ARG A 365 15.18 7.75 14.11
N ILE A 366 14.49 7.08 13.19
CA ILE A 366 13.17 6.50 13.42
C ILE A 366 13.29 4.99 13.13
N PRO A 367 12.79 4.09 14.01
CA PRO A 367 12.76 2.67 13.72
C PRO A 367 11.96 2.38 12.45
N MET A 368 12.54 1.63 11.50
CA MET A 368 11.93 1.26 10.20
C MET A 368 11.97 -0.27 10.04
N PRO A 369 11.09 -1.03 10.70
CA PRO A 369 11.13 -2.47 10.66
C PRO A 369 10.72 -3.01 9.28
N TRP A 370 11.35 -4.14 8.87
CA TRP A 370 10.98 -4.86 7.65
C TRP A 370 10.02 -6.00 8.00
N LEU A 371 8.77 -5.93 7.56
CA LEU A 371 7.66 -6.72 8.12
C LEU A 371 6.89 -7.59 7.11
N ILE A 372 7.26 -7.57 5.80
CA ILE A 372 6.47 -8.26 4.77
C ILE A 372 7.27 -9.29 3.94
N ARG A 373 8.22 -9.98 4.58
CA ARG A 373 9.08 -10.97 3.88
C ARG A 373 8.30 -12.04 3.10
N GLU A 374 7.12 -12.41 3.59
CA GLU A 374 6.29 -13.47 3.03
C GLU A 374 5.31 -13.03 1.95
N PHE A 375 5.30 -11.75 1.58
CA PHE A 375 4.32 -11.21 0.62
C PHE A 375 4.94 -10.85 -0.73
N GLY A 376 6.23 -10.54 -0.78
CA GLY A 376 6.82 -9.81 -1.90
C GLY A 376 6.48 -8.32 -1.83
N ASN A 377 6.68 -7.60 -2.93
CA ASN A 377 6.16 -6.25 -3.06
C ASN A 377 4.66 -6.35 -3.42
N VAL A 378 3.83 -5.92 -2.52
CA VAL A 378 2.36 -5.89 -2.67
C VAL A 378 1.84 -4.47 -2.85
N SER A 379 2.65 -3.62 -3.46
CA SER A 379 2.30 -2.25 -3.84
C SER A 379 1.58 -1.48 -2.71
N ALA A 380 0.41 -0.89 -2.97
CA ALA A 380 -0.35 -0.08 -2.02
C ALA A 380 -0.74 -0.83 -0.73
N ALA A 381 -0.77 -2.15 -0.72
CA ALA A 381 -1.13 -2.92 0.46
C ALA A 381 -0.01 -2.95 1.52
N SER A 382 1.25 -2.72 1.14
CA SER A 382 2.43 -2.99 1.97
C SER A 382 2.45 -2.20 3.28
N ASN A 383 2.11 -0.91 3.25
CA ASN A 383 2.12 -0.07 4.45
C ASN A 383 1.09 -0.53 5.49
N MET A 384 -0.11 -0.90 5.07
CA MET A 384 -1.16 -1.33 6.01
C MET A 384 -0.89 -2.73 6.56
N ILE A 385 -0.30 -3.64 5.77
CA ILE A 385 0.18 -4.94 6.27
C ILE A 385 1.27 -4.72 7.32
N ALA A 386 2.27 -3.88 7.02
CA ALA A 386 3.36 -3.58 7.95
C ALA A 386 2.84 -2.93 9.24
N PHE A 387 1.94 -1.96 9.14
CA PHE A 387 1.32 -1.33 10.31
C PHE A 387 0.54 -2.33 11.18
N LEU A 388 -0.27 -3.19 10.57
CA LEU A 388 -1.02 -4.21 11.30
C LEU A 388 -0.11 -5.22 12.01
N ARG A 389 1.05 -5.53 11.43
CA ARG A 389 2.04 -6.40 12.07
C ARG A 389 2.77 -5.74 13.24
N GLU A 390 2.91 -4.41 13.20
CA GLU A 390 3.50 -3.63 14.29
C GLU A 390 2.48 -3.26 15.37
N LEU A 391 1.19 -3.26 15.05
CA LEU A 391 0.10 -2.71 15.86
C LEU A 391 0.06 -3.24 17.31
N SER A 392 0.45 -4.49 17.54
CA SER A 392 0.49 -5.08 18.89
C SER A 392 1.57 -4.49 19.81
N ASN A 393 2.59 -3.84 19.23
CA ASN A 393 3.68 -3.19 19.95
C ASN A 393 3.36 -1.72 20.28
N LEU A 394 2.29 -1.19 19.71
CA LEU A 394 1.92 0.22 19.80
C LEU A 394 0.93 0.47 20.95
N LYS A 395 0.96 1.67 21.49
CA LYS A 395 0.13 2.13 22.60
C LYS A 395 -0.46 3.51 22.33
N PRO A 396 -1.52 3.91 23.07
CA PRO A 396 -2.05 5.27 23.00
C PRO A 396 -0.98 6.32 23.26
N GLY A 397 -1.02 7.38 22.47
CA GLY A 397 -0.05 8.46 22.51
C GLY A 397 1.24 8.18 21.72
N ASP A 398 1.45 7.00 21.15
CA ASP A 398 2.57 6.78 20.24
C ASP A 398 2.38 7.60 18.95
N ASN A 399 3.47 8.21 18.48
CA ASN A 399 3.49 8.90 17.21
C ASN A 399 4.08 7.99 16.13
N ILE A 400 3.37 7.88 15.01
CA ILE A 400 3.71 7.02 13.88
C ILE A 400 3.93 7.90 12.66
N LEU A 401 4.98 7.59 11.89
CA LEU A 401 5.21 8.15 10.57
C LEU A 401 4.82 7.11 9.52
N PHE A 402 3.87 7.42 8.64
CA PHE A 402 3.61 6.65 7.43
C PHE A 402 4.31 7.30 6.26
N ASP A 403 5.01 6.52 5.46
CA ASP A 403 5.69 6.96 4.25
C ASP A 403 5.31 6.04 3.09
N GLY A 404 4.56 6.58 2.15
CA GLY A 404 4.18 5.97 0.90
C GLY A 404 4.97 6.57 -0.25
N PHE A 405 5.32 5.74 -1.21
CA PHE A 405 5.84 6.21 -2.49
C PHE A 405 5.47 5.22 -3.60
N GLY A 406 5.19 5.75 -4.77
CA GLY A 406 4.69 4.96 -5.89
C GLY A 406 5.19 5.47 -7.22
N ALA A 407 5.01 4.62 -8.24
CA ALA A 407 5.29 4.99 -9.64
C ALA A 407 4.53 6.26 -10.02
N GLY A 408 5.17 7.09 -10.82
CA GLY A 408 4.56 8.32 -11.28
C GLY A 408 5.50 9.53 -11.28
N THR A 409 6.14 10.00 -10.22
CA THR A 409 6.17 9.38 -8.89
C THR A 409 5.41 10.19 -7.86
N TYR A 410 4.86 9.48 -6.89
CA TYR A 410 4.04 10.05 -5.82
C TYR A 410 4.64 9.74 -4.48
N TYR A 411 4.55 10.70 -3.56
CA TYR A 411 5.02 10.57 -2.18
C TYR A 411 3.98 11.18 -1.26
N ASP A 412 3.49 10.40 -0.32
CA ASP A 412 2.66 10.86 0.78
C ASP A 412 3.33 10.46 2.11
N VAL A 413 3.54 11.45 2.97
CA VAL A 413 4.11 11.23 4.30
C VAL A 413 3.15 11.82 5.32
N VAL A 414 2.73 11.01 6.28
CA VAL A 414 1.73 11.39 7.28
C VAL A 414 2.22 11.01 8.66
N ALA A 415 2.30 11.99 9.54
CA ALA A 415 2.56 11.80 10.96
C ALA A 415 1.25 11.85 11.76
N VAL A 416 1.04 10.84 12.58
CA VAL A 416 -0.18 10.70 13.39
C VAL A 416 0.15 10.37 14.83
N GLU A 417 -0.75 10.75 15.76
CA GLU A 417 -0.77 10.23 17.12
C GLU A 417 -1.85 9.16 17.23
N LEU A 418 -1.50 8.02 17.79
CA LEU A 418 -2.49 6.99 18.11
C LEU A 418 -3.33 7.41 19.32
N GLY A 419 -4.64 7.30 19.16
CA GLY A 419 -5.60 7.59 20.21
C GLY A 419 -5.75 6.44 21.21
N GLY A 420 -6.65 6.62 22.17
CA GLY A 420 -7.07 5.65 23.16
C GLY A 420 -8.40 6.12 23.77
#